data_51c6c65a4e917335ccef432f6878535d
#
_entry.id   51c6c65a4e917335ccef432f6878535d
#
_cell.length_a   1.000
_cell.length_b   1.000
_cell.length_c   1.000
_cell.angle_alpha   90.00
_cell.angle_beta   90.00
_cell.angle_gamma   90.00
#
_symmetry.space_group_name_H-M   'P 1'
#
loop_
_entity.id
_entity.type
_entity.pdbx_description
1 polymer ?
#
loop_
_entity_poly.entity_id
_entity_poly.type
_entity_poly.pdbx_seq_one_letter_code
_entity_poly.pdbx_strand_id
1 'polypeptide(L)' 'MDHRVCLGFRVVRGPDWEWGDQDGGEGYVGTVVKVDLIRKAVVVQWDCRESCWYRCGAQDKYDLRVFDSSPAGA' A
#
# COMPACT_ATOMS: atom_id res chain seq x y z
N MET A 1 -9.13 6.41 -12.55
CA MET A 1 -8.63 6.42 -11.17
C MET A 1 -7.11 6.41 -11.17
N ASP A 2 -6.52 7.25 -10.35
CA ASP A 2 -5.07 7.31 -10.26
C ASP A 2 -4.58 6.21 -9.33
N HIS A 3 -3.77 5.30 -9.86
CA HIS A 3 -3.22 4.19 -9.08
C HIS A 3 -1.81 4.47 -8.57
N ARG A 4 -1.32 5.68 -8.77
CA ARG A 4 0.01 5.99 -8.28
C ARG A 4 -0.02 6.16 -6.78
N VAL A 5 0.81 5.37 -6.13
CA VAL A 5 0.96 5.40 -4.70
C VAL A 5 2.36 5.94 -4.42
N CYS A 6 2.44 7.02 -3.68
CA CYS A 6 3.70 7.71 -3.42
C CYS A 6 4.17 7.49 -2.00
N LEU A 7 5.45 7.74 -1.80
CA LEU A 7 6.07 7.66 -0.47
C LEU A 7 5.28 8.53 0.51
N GLY A 8 4.97 8.00 1.67
CA GLY A 8 4.25 8.70 2.71
C GLY A 8 2.73 8.59 2.63
N PHE A 9 2.18 8.08 1.52
CA PHE A 9 0.73 7.92 1.43
C PHE A 9 0.23 6.90 2.43
N ARG A 10 -0.96 7.16 2.98
CA ARG A 10 -1.67 6.22 3.82
C ARG A 10 -2.54 5.34 2.92
N VAL A 11 -2.50 4.04 3.15
CA VAL A 11 -3.17 3.08 2.26
C VAL A 11 -3.93 2.04 3.06
N VAL A 12 -4.92 1.46 2.38
CA VAL A 12 -5.67 0.30 2.88
C VAL A 12 -5.65 -0.77 1.78
N ARG A 13 -6.15 -1.97 2.09
CA ARG A 13 -6.20 -3.05 1.10
C ARG A 13 -7.00 -2.61 -0.12
N GLY A 14 -6.52 -3.00 -1.29
CA GLY A 14 -7.10 -2.62 -2.57
C GLY A 14 -7.92 -3.74 -3.20
N PRO A 15 -8.33 -3.55 -4.48
CA PRO A 15 -9.23 -4.49 -5.15
C PRO A 15 -8.62 -5.87 -5.42
N ASP A 16 -7.29 -5.94 -5.54
CA ASP A 16 -6.62 -7.21 -5.85
C ASP A 16 -5.99 -7.86 -4.63
N TRP A 17 -6.33 -7.39 -3.43
CA TRP A 17 -5.78 -7.91 -2.19
C TRP A 17 -6.05 -9.42 -2.06
N GLU A 18 -5.00 -10.19 -1.79
CA GLU A 18 -5.12 -11.63 -1.62
C GLU A 18 -4.19 -12.13 -0.50
N TRP A 19 -3.86 -11.26 0.45
CA TRP A 19 -2.84 -11.52 1.46
C TRP A 19 -3.43 -11.76 2.85
N GLY A 20 -4.71 -12.11 2.91
CA GLY A 20 -5.36 -12.40 4.20
C GLY A 20 -5.31 -11.19 5.12
N ASP A 21 -4.86 -11.40 6.34
CA ASP A 21 -4.81 -10.35 7.35
C ASP A 21 -3.39 -9.81 7.56
N GLN A 22 -2.57 -9.77 6.51
CA GLN A 22 -1.23 -9.20 6.62
C GLN A 22 -1.27 -7.74 7.08
N ASP A 23 -2.32 -7.03 6.73
CA ASP A 23 -2.52 -5.63 7.13
C ASP A 23 -3.07 -5.50 8.56
N GLY A 24 -3.34 -6.59 9.23
CA GLY A 24 -3.98 -6.59 10.54
C GLY A 24 -5.46 -6.90 10.47
N GLY A 25 -6.02 -6.93 9.25
CA GLY A 25 -7.43 -7.14 9.00
C GLY A 25 -8.01 -5.99 8.21
N GLU A 26 -9.21 -6.17 7.70
CA GLU A 26 -9.88 -5.14 6.93
C GLU A 26 -10.08 -3.87 7.77
N GLY A 27 -9.80 -2.72 7.18
CA GLY A 27 -9.95 -1.43 7.85
C GLY A 27 -8.67 -0.91 8.49
N TYR A 28 -7.64 -1.72 8.59
CA TYR A 28 -6.35 -1.24 9.08
C TYR A 28 -5.61 -0.45 8.00
N VAL A 29 -4.78 0.47 8.42
CA VAL A 29 -4.10 1.43 7.56
C VAL A 29 -2.59 1.23 7.68
N GLY A 30 -1.90 1.47 6.57
CA GLY A 30 -0.45 1.47 6.55
C GLY A 30 0.09 2.71 5.88
N THR A 31 1.40 2.85 5.90
CA THR A 31 2.11 3.97 5.27
C THR A 31 3.09 3.42 4.25
N VAL A 32 3.11 4.02 3.06
CA VAL A 32 4.08 3.65 2.02
C VAL A 32 5.45 4.19 2.43
N VAL A 33 6.39 3.29 2.64
CA VAL A 33 7.73 3.66 3.11
C VAL A 33 8.81 3.45 2.05
N LYS A 34 8.48 2.78 0.94
CA LYS A 34 9.42 2.58 -0.16
C LYS A 34 8.64 2.34 -1.44
N VAL A 35 9.16 2.85 -2.56
CA VAL A 35 8.54 2.72 -3.87
C VAL A 35 9.58 2.19 -4.86
N ASP A 36 9.20 1.16 -5.63
CA ASP A 36 10.01 0.64 -6.72
C ASP A 36 9.22 0.84 -8.01
N LEU A 37 9.59 1.84 -8.79
CA LEU A 37 8.86 2.22 -10.00
C LEU A 37 9.07 1.21 -11.12
N ILE A 38 10.18 0.49 -11.12
CA ILE A 38 10.48 -0.48 -12.17
C ILE A 38 9.65 -1.74 -11.96
N ARG A 39 9.56 -2.22 -10.75
CA ARG A 39 8.79 -3.42 -10.40
C ARG A 39 7.32 -3.13 -10.19
N LYS A 40 6.96 -1.85 -10.12
CA LYS A 40 5.59 -1.40 -9.84
C LYS A 40 5.08 -1.99 -8.54
N ALA A 41 5.90 -1.86 -7.51
CA ALA A 41 5.60 -2.40 -6.18
C ALA A 41 6.04 -1.40 -5.12
N VAL A 42 5.45 -1.51 -3.96
CA VAL A 42 5.76 -0.62 -2.84
C VAL A 42 5.87 -1.42 -1.55
N VAL A 43 6.61 -0.88 -0.60
CA VAL A 43 6.64 -1.41 0.76
C VAL A 43 5.70 -0.59 1.61
N VAL A 44 4.84 -1.27 2.35
CA VAL A 44 3.92 -0.64 3.29
C VAL A 44 4.28 -1.09 4.69
N GLN A 45 4.43 -0.12 5.59
CA GLN A 45 4.55 -0.37 7.01
C GLN A 45 3.15 -0.26 7.61
N TRP A 46 2.58 -1.39 7.99
CA TRP A 46 1.26 -1.39 8.61
C TRP A 46 1.34 -0.85 10.03
N ASP A 47 0.33 -0.12 10.45
CA ASP A 47 0.34 0.54 11.77
C ASP A 47 0.47 -0.46 12.91
N CYS A 48 -0.04 -1.68 12.72
CA CYS A 48 -0.03 -2.69 13.76
C CYS A 48 0.77 -3.95 13.38
N ARG A 49 1.46 -3.93 12.23
CA ARG A 49 2.18 -5.09 11.72
C ARG A 49 3.50 -4.67 11.11
N GLU A 50 4.26 -5.66 10.64
CA GLU A 50 5.54 -5.42 9.97
C GLU A 50 5.32 -4.91 8.55
N SER A 51 6.39 -4.40 7.94
CA SER A 51 6.35 -3.94 6.57
C SER A 51 6.43 -5.11 5.59
N CYS A 52 5.77 -4.97 4.45
CA CYS A 52 5.78 -5.96 3.38
C CYS A 52 5.69 -5.27 2.03
N TRP A 53 6.12 -5.98 0.98
CA TRP A 53 5.98 -5.53 -0.39
C TRP A 53 4.57 -5.85 -0.91
N TYR A 54 4.00 -4.92 -1.68
CA TYR A 54 2.70 -5.10 -2.31
C TYR A 54 2.74 -4.59 -3.73
N ARG A 55 1.87 -5.14 -4.58
CA ARG A 55 1.78 -4.76 -5.98
C ARG A 55 1.04 -3.43 -6.12
N CYS A 56 1.61 -2.55 -6.94
CA CYS A 56 0.98 -1.28 -7.29
C CYS A 56 1.12 -1.12 -8.81
N GLY A 57 0.53 -2.05 -9.55
CA GLY A 57 0.61 -2.16 -10.99
C GLY A 57 1.37 -3.37 -11.48
N ALA A 58 2.18 -4.03 -10.63
CA ALA A 58 2.88 -5.25 -11.01
C ALA A 58 1.86 -6.32 -11.39
N GLN A 59 2.06 -6.97 -12.55
CA GLN A 59 1.13 -7.98 -13.07
C GLN A 59 -0.29 -7.43 -13.25
N ASP A 60 -0.42 -6.11 -13.44
CA ASP A 60 -1.70 -5.42 -13.53
C ASP A 60 -2.56 -5.59 -12.28
N LYS A 61 -1.92 -5.77 -11.13
CA LYS A 61 -2.61 -5.94 -9.85
C LYS A 61 -2.40 -4.74 -8.95
N TYR A 62 -3.43 -4.40 -8.21
CA TYR A 62 -3.43 -3.26 -7.30
C TYR A 62 -3.87 -3.76 -5.92
N ASP A 63 -2.88 -4.06 -5.09
CA ASP A 63 -3.13 -4.61 -3.76
C ASP A 63 -3.57 -3.55 -2.76
N LEU A 64 -3.35 -2.27 -3.11
CA LEU A 64 -3.56 -1.16 -2.18
C LEU A 64 -4.46 -0.11 -2.80
N ARG A 65 -5.12 0.63 -1.92
CA ARG A 65 -5.94 1.77 -2.29
C ARG A 65 -5.56 2.92 -1.39
N VAL A 66 -5.48 4.13 -1.95
CA VAL A 66 -5.11 5.30 -1.17
C VAL A 66 -6.21 5.63 -0.18
N PHE A 67 -5.86 5.71 1.09
CA PHE A 67 -6.76 6.16 2.14
C PHE A 67 -6.62 7.66 2.36
N ASP A 68 -5.38 8.15 2.35
CA ASP A 68 -5.09 9.56 2.49
C ASP A 68 -3.84 9.86 1.69
N SER A 69 -3.94 10.79 0.74
CA SER A 69 -2.81 11.15 -0.13
C SER A 69 -1.90 12.19 0.50
N SER A 70 -2.23 12.73 1.66
CA SER A 70 -1.32 13.62 2.37
C SER A 70 -0.19 12.79 2.95
N PRO A 71 1.08 13.16 2.67
CA PRO A 71 2.20 12.40 3.22
C PRO A 71 2.18 12.40 4.73
N ALA A 72 2.50 11.25 5.32
CA ALA A 72 2.57 11.13 6.77
C ALA A 72 3.66 12.07 7.30
N GLY A 73 3.35 12.80 8.34
CA GLY A 73 4.28 13.75 8.94
C GLY A 73 4.36 15.11 8.26
N ALA A 74 3.56 15.32 7.24
CA ALA A 74 3.52 16.60 6.56
C ALA A 74 2.77 17.65 7.38
#